data_5b32216788f49569072cab388ea642b7
#
_entry.id   5b32216788f49569072cab388ea642b7
#
_cell.length_a   1.000
_cell.length_b   1.000
_cell.length_c   1.000
_cell.angle_alpha   90.00
_cell.angle_beta   90.00
_cell.angle_gamma   90.00
#
_symmetry.space_group_name_H-M   'P 1'
#
loop_
_entity.id
_entity.type
_entity.pdbx_description
1 polymer ?
#
loop_
_entity_poly.entity_id
_entity_poly.type
_entity_poly.pdbx_seq_one_letter_code
_entity_poly.pdbx_strand_id
1 'polypeptide(L)'
;QVKSTLCGKSLEEIGDAFVKALYCVDVQEDAFINTAEFFMEKTTTAIYNSEGIDVSYEKNSVNGEFVVQCITPQDVEQYQEFTYDDLDTEALTAQAKEALERVCDRARATEAPEKGNYKLLLSGKNVRTLIDFYMDRSSSGMVYPGYSNYQAGMDVQGEKVQGEKLNITLHASNPYSSEGIPMKDLTPVS
;
A
#
# COMPACT_ATOMS: atom_id res chain seq x y z
N GLN A 1 -14.25 10.78 -13.32
CA GLN A 1 -14.02 10.22 -11.99
C GLN A 1 -14.61 8.82 -11.94
N VAL A 2 -13.80 7.80 -11.66
CA VAL A 2 -14.31 6.44 -11.42
C VAL A 2 -14.97 6.45 -10.06
N LYS A 3 -16.24 6.06 -10.01
CA LYS A 3 -16.99 6.02 -8.76
C LYS A 3 -16.60 4.72 -8.03
N SER A 4 -16.07 4.84 -6.82
CA SER A 4 -15.73 3.69 -5.97
C SER A 4 -16.96 2.80 -5.75
N THR A 5 -16.77 1.48 -5.76
CA THR A 5 -17.81 0.49 -5.45
C THR A 5 -18.21 0.47 -3.97
N LEU A 6 -17.47 1.19 -3.12
CA LEU A 6 -17.85 1.48 -1.73
C LEU A 6 -18.95 2.54 -1.64
N CYS A 7 -19.10 3.39 -2.69
CA CYS A 7 -20.10 4.45 -2.69
C CYS A 7 -21.52 3.89 -2.67
N GLY A 8 -22.36 4.42 -1.77
CA GLY A 8 -23.78 4.06 -1.65
C GLY A 8 -24.06 2.78 -0.86
N LYS A 9 -23.01 2.11 -0.36
CA LYS A 9 -23.15 0.98 0.56
C LYS A 9 -23.17 1.46 2.01
N SER A 10 -23.86 0.73 2.89
CA SER A 10 -23.78 0.94 4.33
C SER A 10 -22.44 0.44 4.88
N LEU A 11 -22.05 0.95 6.05
CA LEU A 11 -20.85 0.46 6.77
C LEU A 11 -20.98 -1.03 7.11
N GLU A 12 -22.19 -1.48 7.46
CA GLU A 12 -22.49 -2.89 7.77
C GLU A 12 -22.26 -3.78 6.53
N GLU A 13 -22.81 -3.41 5.36
CA GLU A 13 -22.61 -4.17 4.12
C GLU A 13 -21.15 -4.27 3.72
N ILE A 14 -20.38 -3.19 3.89
CA ILE A 14 -18.94 -3.18 3.61
C ILE A 14 -18.20 -4.08 4.60
N GLY A 15 -18.48 -3.91 5.89
CA GLY A 15 -17.86 -4.69 6.96
C GLY A 15 -18.10 -6.19 6.80
N ASP A 16 -19.35 -6.59 6.58
CA ASP A 16 -19.74 -7.99 6.37
C ASP A 16 -19.02 -8.60 5.15
N ALA A 17 -18.92 -7.85 4.06
CA ALA A 17 -18.22 -8.32 2.86
C ALA A 17 -16.73 -8.57 3.12
N PHE A 18 -16.04 -7.65 3.80
CA PHE A 18 -14.61 -7.80 4.12
C PHE A 18 -14.37 -8.88 5.18
N VAL A 19 -15.20 -8.96 6.23
CA VAL A 19 -15.11 -10.03 7.22
C VAL A 19 -15.29 -11.39 6.55
N LYS A 20 -16.29 -11.54 5.71
CA LYS A 20 -16.51 -12.79 4.97
C LYS A 20 -15.33 -13.13 4.06
N ALA A 21 -14.78 -12.15 3.34
CA ALA A 21 -13.65 -12.33 2.45
C ALA A 21 -12.38 -12.75 3.21
N LEU A 22 -12.17 -12.18 4.38
CA LEU A 22 -11.01 -12.51 5.22
C LEU A 22 -11.12 -13.94 5.78
N TYR A 23 -12.22 -14.25 6.44
CA TYR A 23 -12.37 -15.52 7.17
C TYR A 23 -12.79 -16.72 6.30
N CYS A 24 -13.12 -16.54 5.01
CA CYS A 24 -13.46 -17.68 4.15
C CYS A 24 -12.27 -18.62 3.89
N VAL A 25 -11.05 -18.19 4.12
CA VAL A 25 -9.82 -19.00 3.96
C VAL A 25 -9.28 -19.54 5.29
N ASP A 26 -9.91 -19.21 6.41
CA ASP A 26 -9.55 -19.62 7.76
C ASP A 26 -10.11 -21.02 8.06
N VAL A 27 -9.53 -22.03 7.44
CA VAL A 27 -10.03 -23.42 7.46
C VAL A 27 -9.05 -24.43 8.04
N GLN A 28 -7.87 -23.98 8.51
CA GLN A 28 -6.82 -24.85 9.05
C GLN A 28 -6.83 -24.83 10.59
N GLU A 29 -6.57 -25.97 11.22
CA GLU A 29 -6.51 -26.06 12.69
C GLU A 29 -5.24 -25.42 13.27
N ASP A 30 -4.10 -25.58 12.57
CA ASP A 30 -2.78 -25.13 13.05
C ASP A 30 -2.40 -23.72 12.60
N ALA A 31 -3.13 -23.16 11.64
CA ALA A 31 -2.90 -21.82 11.13
C ALA A 31 -4.24 -21.10 10.91
N PHE A 32 -4.40 -19.93 11.53
CA PHE A 32 -5.67 -19.21 11.56
C PHE A 32 -5.47 -17.70 11.64
N ILE A 33 -6.56 -16.97 11.45
CA ILE A 33 -6.61 -15.52 11.62
C ILE A 33 -6.90 -15.23 13.09
N ASN A 34 -5.89 -14.75 13.80
CA ASN A 34 -5.97 -14.48 15.25
C ASN A 34 -6.86 -13.25 15.53
N THR A 35 -6.62 -12.15 14.81
CA THR A 35 -7.38 -10.91 14.99
C THR A 35 -7.44 -10.12 13.67
N ALA A 36 -8.44 -9.26 13.57
CA ALA A 36 -8.57 -8.33 12.46
C ALA A 36 -9.28 -7.04 12.91
N GLU A 37 -8.85 -5.91 12.35
CA GLU A 37 -9.48 -4.60 12.53
C GLU A 37 -9.73 -3.95 11.17
N PHE A 38 -10.89 -3.30 11.03
CA PHE A 38 -11.29 -2.61 9.81
C PHE A 38 -11.67 -1.17 10.14
N PHE A 39 -11.10 -0.24 9.40
CA PHE A 39 -11.37 1.19 9.50
C PHE A 39 -11.96 1.68 8.18
N MET A 40 -13.20 2.11 8.21
CA MET A 40 -13.89 2.63 7.03
C MET A 40 -13.94 4.15 7.10
N GLU A 41 -13.42 4.81 6.06
CA GLU A 41 -13.33 6.25 6.00
C GLU A 41 -14.10 6.80 4.81
N LYS A 42 -14.85 7.86 5.05
CA LYS A 42 -15.43 8.70 4.03
C LYS A 42 -14.93 10.12 4.23
N THR A 43 -14.12 10.60 3.30
CA THR A 43 -13.57 11.96 3.33
C THR A 43 -14.22 12.82 2.26
N THR A 44 -14.76 13.97 2.65
CA THR A 44 -15.23 14.99 1.73
C THR A 44 -14.27 16.17 1.78
N THR A 45 -13.67 16.51 0.65
CA THR A 45 -12.79 17.69 0.52
C THR A 45 -13.48 18.74 -0.32
N ALA A 46 -13.46 19.98 0.16
CA ALA A 46 -13.94 21.15 -0.57
C ALA A 46 -12.86 22.24 -0.60
N ILE A 47 -12.62 22.83 -1.77
CA ILE A 47 -11.60 23.84 -1.99
C ILE A 47 -12.27 25.06 -2.62
N TYR A 48 -12.15 26.22 -1.95
CA TYR A 48 -12.67 27.50 -2.40
C TYR A 48 -11.58 28.54 -2.39
N ASN A 49 -11.57 29.45 -3.36
CA ASN A 49 -10.73 30.63 -3.30
C ASN A 49 -11.40 31.83 -3.99
N SER A 50 -10.79 33.02 -3.81
CA SER A 50 -11.25 34.29 -4.42
C SER A 50 -11.10 34.34 -5.94
N GLU A 51 -10.32 33.45 -6.54
CA GLU A 51 -10.07 33.31 -7.98
C GLU A 51 -11.11 32.46 -8.70
N GLY A 52 -12.18 32.03 -8.00
CA GLY A 52 -13.30 31.30 -8.57
C GLY A 52 -13.14 29.78 -8.57
N ILE A 53 -12.20 29.24 -7.82
CA ILE A 53 -12.15 27.80 -7.57
C ILE A 53 -13.24 27.47 -6.54
N ASP A 54 -14.14 26.58 -6.93
CA ASP A 54 -15.19 25.99 -6.09
C ASP A 54 -15.34 24.54 -6.52
N VAL A 55 -14.61 23.66 -5.86
CA VAL A 55 -14.56 22.22 -6.17
C VAL A 55 -14.72 21.41 -4.90
N SER A 56 -15.45 20.31 -5.01
CA SER A 56 -15.54 19.31 -3.95
C SER A 56 -15.48 17.90 -4.50
N TYR A 57 -14.94 16.98 -3.69
CA TYR A 57 -14.91 15.57 -4.01
C TYR A 57 -15.04 14.71 -2.75
N GLU A 58 -15.50 13.49 -2.94
CA GLU A 58 -15.56 12.48 -1.89
C GLU A 58 -14.58 11.35 -2.21
N LYS A 59 -13.89 10.88 -1.17
CA LYS A 59 -13.08 9.66 -1.19
C LYS A 59 -13.63 8.70 -0.14
N ASN A 60 -13.79 7.44 -0.52
CA ASN A 60 -14.09 6.36 0.41
C ASN A 60 -12.92 5.39 0.38
N SER A 61 -12.53 4.90 1.54
CA SER A 61 -11.49 3.89 1.67
C SER A 61 -11.78 2.96 2.83
N VAL A 62 -11.28 1.74 2.73
CA VAL A 62 -11.24 0.77 3.82
C VAL A 62 -9.79 0.45 4.09
N ASN A 63 -9.34 0.79 5.28
CA ASN A 63 -8.05 0.39 5.81
C ASN A 63 -8.28 -0.75 6.79
N GLY A 64 -7.34 -1.65 6.89
CA GLY A 64 -7.44 -2.69 7.89
C GLY A 64 -6.13 -3.40 8.11
N GLU A 65 -6.14 -4.14 9.18
CA GLU A 65 -5.03 -5.00 9.56
C GLU A 65 -5.57 -6.32 10.08
N PHE A 66 -4.76 -7.37 9.94
CA PHE A 66 -5.03 -8.67 10.51
C PHE A 66 -3.73 -9.38 10.86
N VAL A 67 -3.84 -10.28 11.83
CA VAL A 67 -2.73 -11.14 12.26
C VAL A 67 -3.09 -12.57 11.95
N VAL A 68 -2.22 -13.24 11.21
CA VAL A 68 -2.27 -14.70 11.04
C VAL A 68 -1.30 -15.35 12.01
N GLN A 69 -1.69 -16.50 12.56
CA GLN A 69 -0.89 -17.26 13.52
C GLN A 69 -0.79 -18.71 13.09
N CYS A 70 0.38 -19.30 13.23
CA CYS A 70 0.59 -20.74 13.12
C CYS A 70 1.21 -21.25 14.41
N ILE A 71 0.60 -22.29 15.00
CA ILE A 71 0.98 -22.79 16.34
C ILE A 71 1.85 -24.06 16.28
N THR A 72 1.99 -24.68 15.10
CA THR A 72 2.73 -25.93 14.90
C THR A 72 3.63 -25.87 13.67
N PRO A 73 4.93 -26.24 13.75
CA PRO A 73 5.68 -26.74 14.90
C PRO A 73 6.17 -25.67 15.88
N GLN A 74 6.04 -24.40 15.53
CA GLN A 74 6.40 -23.24 16.37
C GLN A 74 5.27 -22.22 16.35
N ASP A 75 5.03 -21.60 17.49
CA ASP A 75 4.07 -20.52 17.63
C ASP A 75 4.67 -19.23 17.04
N VAL A 76 4.15 -18.81 15.90
CA VAL A 76 4.60 -17.62 15.18
C VAL A 76 3.40 -16.83 14.66
N GLU A 77 3.52 -15.52 14.71
CA GLU A 77 2.52 -14.59 14.19
C GLU A 77 3.09 -13.76 13.05
N GLN A 78 2.22 -13.34 12.14
CA GLN A 78 2.56 -12.42 11.07
C GLN A 78 1.47 -11.38 10.90
N TYR A 79 1.86 -10.12 11.04
CA TYR A 79 1.02 -8.94 10.82
C TYR A 79 0.88 -8.65 9.32
N GLN A 80 -0.34 -8.28 8.93
CA GLN A 80 -0.69 -7.84 7.59
C GLN A 80 -1.49 -6.54 7.67
N GLU A 81 -1.32 -5.68 6.67
CA GLU A 81 -2.11 -4.47 6.50
C GLU A 81 -2.61 -4.36 5.06
N PHE A 82 -3.72 -3.70 4.86
CA PHE A 82 -4.27 -3.42 3.54
C PHE A 82 -4.98 -2.07 3.50
N THR A 83 -5.09 -1.53 2.29
CA THR A 83 -5.88 -0.33 2.01
C THR A 83 -6.56 -0.51 0.66
N TYR A 84 -7.87 -0.36 0.64
CA TYR A 84 -8.69 -0.44 -0.57
C TYR A 84 -9.56 0.81 -0.74
N ASP A 85 -9.54 1.36 -1.93
CA ASP A 85 -10.45 2.44 -2.36
C ASP A 85 -11.73 1.88 -3.03
N ASP A 86 -11.81 0.56 -3.17
CA ASP A 86 -12.92 -0.20 -3.73
C ASP A 86 -13.27 -1.41 -2.87
N LEU A 87 -14.43 -2.05 -3.14
CA LEU A 87 -14.85 -3.28 -2.47
C LEU A 87 -14.11 -4.49 -3.08
N ASP A 88 -12.79 -4.52 -2.94
CA ASP A 88 -11.92 -5.57 -3.49
C ASP A 88 -11.77 -6.75 -2.53
N THR A 89 -12.85 -7.49 -2.38
CA THR A 89 -12.90 -8.68 -1.51
C THR A 89 -12.03 -9.82 -2.02
N GLU A 90 -11.84 -9.93 -3.35
CA GLU A 90 -11.00 -10.97 -3.94
C GLU A 90 -9.52 -10.75 -3.61
N ALA A 91 -9.04 -9.50 -3.68
CA ALA A 91 -7.68 -9.16 -3.29
C ALA A 91 -7.42 -9.45 -1.81
N LEU A 92 -8.36 -9.12 -0.91
CA LEU A 92 -8.22 -9.44 0.51
C LEU A 92 -8.19 -10.95 0.76
N THR A 93 -9.05 -11.72 0.10
CA THR A 93 -9.06 -13.18 0.19
C THR A 93 -7.73 -13.78 -0.27
N ALA A 94 -7.19 -13.29 -1.38
CA ALA A 94 -5.89 -13.74 -1.90
C ALA A 94 -4.75 -13.39 -0.94
N GLN A 95 -4.74 -12.18 -0.38
CA GLN A 95 -3.76 -11.74 0.60
C GLN A 95 -3.82 -12.57 1.88
N ALA A 96 -5.01 -12.86 2.39
CA ALA A 96 -5.19 -13.67 3.60
C ALA A 96 -4.70 -15.11 3.39
N LYS A 97 -5.01 -15.71 2.23
CA LYS A 97 -4.51 -17.04 1.86
C LYS A 97 -2.99 -17.07 1.81
N GLU A 98 -2.37 -16.12 1.12
CA GLU A 98 -0.91 -16.02 1.04
C GLU A 98 -0.28 -15.80 2.43
N ALA A 99 -0.90 -15.00 3.29
CA ALA A 99 -0.43 -14.78 4.65
C ALA A 99 -0.47 -16.06 5.50
N LEU A 100 -1.55 -16.85 5.41
CA LEU A 100 -1.66 -18.15 6.08
C LEU A 100 -0.61 -19.14 5.59
N GLU A 101 -0.35 -19.21 4.28
CA GLU A 101 0.71 -20.06 3.72
C GLU A 101 2.09 -19.63 4.25
N ARG A 102 2.38 -18.31 4.24
CA ARG A 102 3.65 -17.77 4.71
C ARG A 102 3.89 -17.94 6.19
N VAL A 103 2.87 -17.82 7.04
CA VAL A 103 3.04 -18.03 8.48
C VAL A 103 3.31 -19.49 8.79
N CYS A 104 2.74 -20.44 8.03
CA CYS A 104 3.08 -21.88 8.11
C CYS A 104 4.53 -22.14 7.70
N ASP A 105 4.99 -21.53 6.62
CA ASP A 105 6.40 -21.68 6.19
C ASP A 105 7.34 -21.07 7.23
N ARG A 106 6.98 -19.93 7.81
CA ARG A 106 7.74 -19.31 8.88
C ARG A 106 7.80 -20.17 10.14
N ALA A 107 6.71 -20.85 10.49
CA ALA A 107 6.68 -21.80 11.62
C ALA A 107 7.61 -23.00 11.43
N ARG A 108 7.87 -23.38 10.17
CA ARG A 108 8.80 -24.47 9.79
C ARG A 108 10.23 -24.00 9.57
N ALA A 109 10.49 -22.68 9.67
CA ALA A 109 11.82 -22.12 9.44
C ALA A 109 12.81 -22.68 10.48
N THR A 110 14.01 -22.98 9.99
CA THR A 110 15.13 -23.47 10.80
C THR A 110 16.06 -22.29 11.15
N GLU A 111 17.32 -22.60 11.39
CA GLU A 111 18.33 -21.60 11.73
C GLU A 111 18.52 -20.56 10.60
N ALA A 112 18.87 -19.35 10.99
CA ALA A 112 19.23 -18.30 10.05
C ALA A 112 20.46 -18.71 9.22
N PRO A 113 20.56 -18.28 7.94
CA PRO A 113 21.73 -18.56 7.13
C PRO A 113 23.00 -17.96 7.76
N GLU A 114 24.14 -18.62 7.57
CA GLU A 114 25.44 -18.14 8.03
C GLU A 114 25.74 -16.74 7.46
N LYS A 115 26.59 -15.98 8.15
CA LYS A 115 27.02 -14.66 7.67
C LYS A 115 27.74 -14.80 6.31
N GLY A 116 27.23 -14.12 5.29
CA GLY A 116 27.78 -14.20 3.93
C GLY A 116 27.18 -13.17 2.97
N ASN A 117 27.56 -13.29 1.70
CA ASN A 117 26.97 -12.53 0.59
C ASN A 117 25.93 -13.39 -0.10
N TYR A 118 24.70 -12.89 -0.18
CA TYR A 118 23.57 -13.59 -0.75
C TYR A 118 22.94 -12.80 -1.88
N LYS A 119 22.39 -13.50 -2.88
CA LYS A 119 21.48 -12.90 -3.84
C LYS A 119 20.11 -12.81 -3.20
N LEU A 120 19.53 -11.60 -3.22
CA LEU A 120 18.21 -11.34 -2.66
C LEU A 120 17.20 -11.15 -3.78
N LEU A 121 16.06 -11.83 -3.68
CA LEU A 121 14.86 -11.54 -4.45
C LEU A 121 13.88 -10.82 -3.53
N LEU A 122 13.60 -9.56 -3.85
CA LEU A 122 12.64 -8.74 -3.09
C LEU A 122 11.32 -8.67 -3.85
N SER A 123 10.20 -8.71 -3.13
CA SER A 123 8.87 -8.57 -3.69
C SER A 123 7.96 -7.73 -2.79
N GLY A 124 6.86 -7.21 -3.37
CA GLY A 124 5.84 -6.45 -2.66
C GLY A 124 6.39 -5.25 -1.90
N LYS A 125 5.98 -5.11 -0.66
CA LYS A 125 6.33 -4.00 0.26
C LYS A 125 7.84 -3.80 0.46
N ASN A 126 8.63 -4.89 0.40
CA ASN A 126 10.09 -4.78 0.55
C ASN A 126 10.75 -4.07 -0.63
N VAL A 127 10.20 -4.22 -1.84
CA VAL A 127 10.66 -3.46 -3.03
C VAL A 127 10.39 -1.98 -2.84
N ARG A 128 9.18 -1.64 -2.37
CA ARG A 128 8.81 -0.26 -2.06
C ARG A 128 9.78 0.38 -1.07
N THR A 129 10.07 -0.28 0.05
CA THR A 129 11.01 0.24 1.06
C THR A 129 12.39 0.58 0.46
N LEU A 130 12.87 -0.21 -0.50
CA LEU A 130 14.12 0.07 -1.20
C LEU A 130 14.01 1.31 -2.11
N ILE A 131 12.85 1.50 -2.77
CA ILE A 131 12.61 2.60 -3.71
C ILE A 131 12.26 3.90 -2.98
N ASP A 132 11.61 3.83 -1.82
CA ASP A 132 11.16 4.99 -1.03
C ASP A 132 12.32 5.96 -0.74
N PHE A 133 13.54 5.46 -0.55
CA PHE A 133 14.72 6.32 -0.40
C PHE A 133 14.91 7.27 -1.60
N TYR A 134 14.77 6.76 -2.82
CA TYR A 134 14.92 7.58 -4.03
C TYR A 134 13.75 8.53 -4.22
N MET A 135 12.53 8.07 -3.92
CA MET A 135 11.31 8.87 -4.02
C MET A 135 11.35 10.05 -3.06
N ASP A 136 11.67 9.81 -1.80
CA ASP A 136 11.75 10.86 -0.78
C ASP A 136 12.83 11.88 -1.14
N ARG A 137 14.03 11.43 -1.47
CA ARG A 137 15.16 12.31 -1.77
C ARG A 137 14.99 13.11 -3.05
N SER A 138 14.26 12.61 -4.04
CA SER A 138 13.95 13.31 -5.29
C SER A 138 12.68 14.15 -5.23
N SER A 139 11.93 14.11 -4.12
CA SER A 139 10.70 14.88 -3.95
C SER A 139 10.98 16.38 -3.93
N SER A 140 10.02 17.18 -4.44
CA SER A 140 10.12 18.65 -4.41
C SER A 140 10.24 19.20 -2.98
N GLY A 141 9.61 18.55 -2.00
CA GLY A 141 9.70 18.89 -0.58
C GLY A 141 11.10 18.75 0.01
N MET A 142 11.96 17.93 -0.57
CA MET A 142 13.34 17.74 -0.14
C MET A 142 14.34 18.50 -1.03
N VAL A 143 14.09 18.59 -2.32
CA VAL A 143 15.00 19.24 -3.28
C VAL A 143 14.90 20.76 -3.19
N TYR A 144 13.69 21.33 -3.17
CA TYR A 144 13.49 22.78 -3.16
C TYR A 144 14.10 23.49 -1.92
N PRO A 145 13.91 23.01 -0.68
CA PRO A 145 14.54 23.63 0.50
C PRO A 145 16.02 23.24 0.69
N GLY A 146 16.59 22.45 -0.21
CA GLY A 146 18.00 22.04 -0.13
C GLY A 146 18.29 20.93 0.89
N TYR A 147 17.30 20.14 1.28
CA TYR A 147 17.48 18.99 2.18
C TYR A 147 17.94 17.72 1.47
N SER A 148 17.99 17.74 0.15
CA SER A 148 18.45 16.65 -0.69
C SER A 148 19.77 17.00 -1.38
N ASN A 149 20.58 15.99 -1.65
CA ASN A 149 21.75 16.11 -2.52
C ASN A 149 21.38 16.08 -4.01
N TYR A 150 20.11 15.75 -4.34
CA TYR A 150 19.64 15.74 -5.71
C TYR A 150 19.24 17.14 -6.18
N GLN A 151 19.39 17.35 -7.49
CA GLN A 151 18.99 18.57 -8.17
C GLN A 151 18.25 18.20 -9.46
N ALA A 152 17.48 19.13 -9.99
CA ALA A 152 16.80 18.93 -11.26
C ALA A 152 17.80 18.57 -12.38
N GLY A 153 17.51 17.53 -13.12
CA GLY A 153 18.35 17.03 -14.22
C GLY A 153 19.46 16.04 -13.81
N MET A 154 19.59 15.71 -12.52
CA MET A 154 20.53 14.69 -12.06
C MET A 154 19.98 13.27 -12.18
N ASP A 155 20.86 12.32 -12.54
CA ASP A 155 20.58 10.89 -12.41
C ASP A 155 20.59 10.48 -10.94
N VAL A 156 19.47 9.93 -10.42
CA VAL A 156 19.34 9.56 -9.00
C VAL A 156 20.20 8.37 -8.60
N GLN A 157 20.57 7.50 -9.52
CA GLN A 157 21.44 6.33 -9.27
C GLN A 157 22.94 6.61 -9.52
N GLY A 158 23.29 7.81 -9.97
CA GLY A 158 24.65 8.17 -10.34
C GLY A 158 25.15 7.50 -11.62
N GLU A 159 26.45 7.59 -11.88
CA GLU A 159 27.07 7.15 -13.14
C GLU A 159 27.40 5.64 -13.18
N LYS A 160 27.61 5.01 -12.04
CA LYS A 160 28.10 3.63 -11.91
C LYS A 160 27.00 2.63 -11.57
N VAL A 161 25.96 2.59 -12.39
CA VAL A 161 24.86 1.62 -12.23
C VAL A 161 25.30 0.26 -12.74
N GLN A 162 25.18 -0.77 -11.86
CA GLN A 162 25.36 -2.16 -12.24
C GLN A 162 23.95 -2.78 -12.43
N GLY A 163 23.60 -3.13 -13.66
CA GLY A 163 22.31 -3.66 -14.01
C GLY A 163 21.43 -2.65 -14.76
N GLU A 164 20.13 -2.83 -14.71
CA GLU A 164 19.17 -1.93 -15.36
C GLU A 164 18.97 -0.64 -14.55
N LYS A 165 18.84 0.48 -15.26
CA LYS A 165 18.52 1.76 -14.62
C LYS A 165 17.08 1.75 -14.13
N LEU A 166 16.88 2.21 -12.89
CA LEU A 166 15.56 2.43 -12.33
C LEU A 166 14.93 3.68 -12.94
N ASN A 167 13.73 3.54 -13.49
CA ASN A 167 12.91 4.65 -13.96
C ASN A 167 11.69 4.79 -13.03
N ILE A 168 11.57 5.93 -12.37
CA ILE A 168 10.44 6.25 -11.49
C ILE A 168 9.68 7.40 -12.12
N THR A 169 8.37 7.22 -12.33
CA THR A 169 7.49 8.26 -12.86
C THR A 169 6.37 8.52 -11.85
N LEU A 170 6.23 9.75 -11.41
CA LEU A 170 5.12 10.18 -10.57
C LEU A 170 3.97 10.66 -11.48
N HIS A 171 2.83 10.00 -11.36
CA HIS A 171 1.61 10.36 -12.09
C HIS A 171 0.63 11.05 -11.15
N ALA A 172 0.23 12.27 -11.49
CA ALA A 172 -0.81 13.02 -10.78
C ALA A 172 -2.24 12.51 -11.04
N SER A 173 -2.42 11.51 -11.90
CA SER A 173 -3.71 11.00 -12.34
C SER A 173 -4.07 9.63 -11.78
N ASN A 174 -4.01 9.45 -10.48
CA ASN A 174 -4.58 8.26 -9.86
C ASN A 174 -6.10 8.45 -9.70
N PRO A 175 -6.97 7.59 -10.28
CA PRO A 175 -8.43 7.75 -10.20
C PRO A 175 -8.98 7.69 -8.77
N TYR A 176 -8.26 7.09 -7.84
CA TYR A 176 -8.66 6.89 -6.44
C TYR A 176 -7.88 7.77 -5.45
N SER A 177 -6.83 8.47 -5.88
CA SER A 177 -6.00 9.30 -5.00
C SER A 177 -6.45 10.75 -5.02
N SER A 178 -6.59 11.36 -3.84
CA SER A 178 -6.81 12.79 -3.69
C SER A 178 -5.61 13.64 -4.13
N GLU A 179 -4.41 13.06 -4.15
CA GLU A 179 -3.17 13.75 -4.55
C GLU A 179 -3.05 13.91 -6.07
N GLY A 180 -3.85 13.18 -6.84
CA GLY A 180 -3.81 13.14 -8.29
C GLY A 180 -5.06 13.67 -8.98
N ILE A 181 -5.87 14.51 -8.35
CA ILE A 181 -7.05 15.05 -9.01
C ILE A 181 -6.60 16.10 -10.04
N PRO A 182 -6.80 15.84 -11.34
CA PRO A 182 -6.57 16.87 -12.34
C PRO A 182 -7.60 17.98 -12.09
N MET A 183 -7.16 19.08 -11.52
CA MET A 183 -7.96 20.29 -11.51
C MET A 183 -7.98 20.81 -12.95
N LYS A 184 -9.14 20.85 -13.55
CA LYS A 184 -9.36 21.44 -14.84
C LYS A 184 -8.84 22.87 -14.76
N ASP A 185 -7.87 23.22 -15.61
CA ASP A 185 -7.26 24.54 -15.72
C ASP A 185 -6.11 24.90 -14.73
N LEU A 186 -5.62 23.98 -13.92
CA LEU A 186 -4.36 24.18 -13.24
C LEU A 186 -3.23 23.50 -14.03
N THR A 187 -2.32 24.30 -14.57
CA THR A 187 -1.03 23.80 -15.04
C THR A 187 -0.32 23.11 -13.88
N PRO A 188 0.18 21.89 -14.05
CA PRO A 188 1.00 21.26 -13.02
C PRO A 188 2.14 22.21 -12.68
N VAL A 189 2.28 22.54 -11.39
CA VAL A 189 3.48 23.21 -10.92
C VAL A 189 4.58 22.15 -10.97
N SER A 190 5.44 22.27 -12.00
CA SER A 190 6.63 21.43 -12.21
C SER A 190 7.65 21.66 -11.09
#